data_c9eed22e4d96628b7481787e8a978462
#
_entry.id   c9eed22e4d96628b7481787e8a978462
#
_cell.length_a   1.000
_cell.length_b   1.000
_cell.length_c   1.000
_cell.angle_alpha   90.00
_cell.angle_beta   90.00
_cell.angle_gamma   90.00
#
_symmetry.space_group_name_H-M   'P 1'
#
loop_
_entity.id
_entity.type
_entity.pdbx_description
1 polymer ?
#
loop_
_entity_poly.entity_id
_entity_poly.type
_entity_poly.pdbx_seq_one_letter_code
_entity_poly.pdbx_strand_id
1 'polypeptide(L)'
;MPKLLSCASSAKMITSSRLRPSSHVARFAVWNPRNHSTNAIATATRSEDRLSSPAPSTKSVPPRWAALKSAKPFSEFLTDTFNRQHDYLRISVTERCNLRCLYCMPEEGVPLSPPARLLTSPEIIYLSSLFVSQGVTKIRLTGGEPTVRKDIIPLMQSIGELRRNGLRELCLTTNGISLHRKLDAMVDAGLTGINLSLDTLDPFQFQIMTRRKGFDAVMKSIDRVVELNHAGAGIKLKINCVVMRGINEREIIPFIELGRNNPIEIRFIEYMPFDGNKWSQGKMVSYQEMLATIQEKYPDLQKVPDHKNNTSKTYQVPGFKGQIGFITSMTHNFCGTCNRLRITCDGNLKVCLFGNAEVSLRDILRKENNGEPISETRMKELESDALVRREEELLDIIGVAVKRKKAKHAGMGELKDMKNRPMILIGG
;
A
#
# COMPACT_ATOMS: atom_id res chain seq x y z
N MET A 1 21.15 -40.27 48.43
CA MET A 1 20.23 -40.32 49.58
C MET A 1 19.71 -38.93 49.90
N PRO A 2 18.47 -38.80 50.24
CA PRO A 2 17.58 -37.72 49.81
C PRO A 2 17.23 -36.73 50.92
N LYS A 3 16.60 -35.62 50.54
CA LYS A 3 15.55 -35.01 51.39
C LYS A 3 14.51 -34.30 50.54
N LEU A 4 13.37 -34.94 50.44
CA LEU A 4 12.05 -34.37 50.15
C LEU A 4 11.66 -33.41 51.28
N LEU A 5 11.10 -32.27 50.93
CA LEU A 5 10.20 -31.50 51.78
C LEU A 5 9.02 -31.01 50.95
N SER A 6 7.89 -31.58 51.27
CA SER A 6 6.53 -31.19 50.89
C SER A 6 6.14 -29.89 51.58
N CYS A 7 5.42 -29.04 50.94
CA CYS A 7 4.53 -28.11 51.63
C CYS A 7 3.23 -27.88 50.83
N ALA A 8 2.15 -28.01 51.54
CA ALA A 8 0.78 -28.13 51.09
C ALA A 8 0.10 -26.81 50.72
N SER A 9 -0.81 -26.95 49.82
CA SER A 9 -2.15 -26.36 49.66
C SER A 9 -2.60 -25.26 50.66
N SER A 10 -3.05 -24.16 50.10
CA SER A 10 -4.12 -23.35 50.69
C SER A 10 -4.94 -22.67 49.59
N ALA A 11 -6.10 -23.26 49.35
CA ALA A 11 -7.17 -22.65 48.57
C ALA A 11 -7.85 -21.56 49.40
N LYS A 12 -8.01 -20.37 48.86
CA LYS A 12 -8.98 -19.39 49.36
C LYS A 12 -10.05 -19.15 48.29
N MET A 13 -11.23 -19.66 48.58
CA MET A 13 -12.50 -19.25 47.95
C MET A 13 -12.73 -17.76 48.21
N ILE A 14 -13.06 -17.02 47.15
CA ILE A 14 -13.69 -15.70 47.27
C ILE A 14 -15.00 -15.75 46.49
N THR A 15 -16.04 -15.42 47.21
CA THR A 15 -17.45 -15.45 46.90
C THR A 15 -17.87 -14.52 45.76
N SER A 16 -18.83 -15.04 44.98
CA SER A 16 -19.60 -14.35 43.94
C SER A 16 -20.38 -13.13 44.46
N SER A 17 -20.24 -11.99 43.84
CA SER A 17 -21.23 -10.91 43.90
C SER A 17 -21.84 -10.71 42.50
N ARG A 18 -23.13 -11.00 42.42
CA ARG A 18 -23.98 -10.76 41.23
C ARG A 18 -24.18 -9.25 41.04
N LEU A 19 -23.90 -8.76 39.85
CA LEU A 19 -24.41 -7.47 39.38
C LEU A 19 -25.38 -7.71 38.21
N ARG A 20 -26.55 -7.09 38.35
CA ARG A 20 -27.68 -7.14 37.40
C ARG A 20 -27.35 -6.31 36.14
N PRO A 21 -27.88 -6.64 34.96
CA PRO A 21 -27.80 -5.80 33.78
C PRO A 21 -28.88 -4.75 33.76
N SER A 22 -28.54 -3.49 33.57
CA SER A 22 -29.47 -2.41 33.24
C SER A 22 -29.65 -2.37 31.73
N SER A 23 -30.92 -2.57 31.34
CA SER A 23 -31.41 -2.42 29.96
C SER A 23 -31.63 -0.94 29.64
N HIS A 24 -30.90 -0.38 28.67
CA HIS A 24 -31.33 0.80 27.94
C HIS A 24 -31.53 0.43 26.47
N VAL A 25 -32.78 0.28 26.11
CA VAL A 25 -33.25 0.14 24.72
C VAL A 25 -33.32 1.55 24.12
N ALA A 26 -32.46 1.88 23.21
CA ALA A 26 -32.59 3.05 22.35
C ALA A 26 -33.45 2.69 21.13
N ARG A 27 -34.64 3.33 21.05
CA ARG A 27 -35.56 3.22 19.92
C ARG A 27 -34.99 3.97 18.72
N PHE A 28 -34.76 3.26 17.63
CA PHE A 28 -34.56 3.85 16.32
C PHE A 28 -35.90 4.22 15.69
N ALA A 29 -36.07 5.51 15.36
CA ALA A 29 -37.20 6.00 14.60
C ALA A 29 -36.96 5.69 13.11
N VAL A 30 -37.90 4.94 12.54
CA VAL A 30 -37.97 4.65 11.07
C VAL A 30 -38.65 5.86 10.43
N TRP A 31 -37.94 6.50 9.50
CA TRP A 31 -38.49 7.56 8.66
C TRP A 31 -39.04 6.96 7.36
N ASN A 32 -40.33 7.19 7.09
CA ASN A 32 -41.05 6.70 5.90
C ASN A 32 -41.59 7.90 5.11
N PRO A 33 -41.19 8.10 3.85
CA PRO A 33 -41.77 9.15 3.02
C PRO A 33 -42.96 8.62 2.23
N ARG A 34 -44.17 9.14 2.50
CA ARG A 34 -45.32 8.98 1.61
C ARG A 34 -45.65 10.28 0.90
N ASN A 35 -45.85 10.14 -0.38
CA ASN A 35 -46.38 11.07 -1.37
C ASN A 35 -47.67 11.83 -0.92
N HIS A 36 -47.75 13.09 -1.31
CA HIS A 36 -49.04 13.68 -1.73
C HIS A 36 -48.80 14.66 -2.87
N SER A 37 -49.40 14.33 -4.02
CA SER A 37 -49.68 15.22 -5.13
C SER A 37 -50.96 16.02 -4.80
N THR A 38 -50.94 17.31 -5.08
CA THR A 38 -52.17 18.04 -5.40
C THR A 38 -51.91 19.08 -6.47
N ASN A 39 -52.62 18.93 -7.59
CA ASN A 39 -52.79 19.90 -8.64
C ASN A 39 -53.58 21.11 -8.18
N ALA A 40 -53.16 22.30 -8.57
CA ALA A 40 -54.05 23.46 -8.62
C ALA A 40 -53.70 24.27 -9.87
N ILE A 41 -54.70 24.33 -10.73
CA ILE A 41 -54.82 25.18 -11.92
C ILE A 41 -55.19 26.59 -11.42
N ALA A 42 -54.53 27.64 -11.85
CA ALA A 42 -55.07 28.98 -11.82
C ALA A 42 -54.59 29.84 -13.00
N THR A 43 -55.54 30.29 -13.66
CA THR A 43 -55.80 31.24 -14.76
C THR A 43 -54.83 32.41 -14.89
N ALA A 44 -54.65 32.73 -16.21
CA ALA A 44 -53.94 33.87 -16.75
C ALA A 44 -54.65 35.23 -16.52
N THR A 45 -53.89 36.26 -16.21
CA THR A 45 -54.24 37.65 -16.58
C THR A 45 -52.99 38.34 -17.15
N ARG A 46 -53.25 38.92 -18.28
CA ARG A 46 -52.33 39.69 -19.19
C ARG A 46 -52.21 41.12 -18.68
N SER A 47 -51.01 41.67 -18.56
CA SER A 47 -50.78 43.10 -18.65
C SER A 47 -49.40 43.38 -19.26
N GLU A 48 -49.46 44.17 -20.30
CA GLU A 48 -48.30 44.69 -21.06
C GLU A 48 -47.53 45.72 -20.22
N ASP A 49 -46.23 45.74 -20.23
CA ASP A 49 -45.40 46.83 -20.74
C ASP A 49 -43.92 46.80 -20.29
N ARG A 50 -43.09 47.19 -21.23
CA ARG A 50 -41.74 47.76 -21.22
C ARG A 50 -40.58 46.81 -21.41
N LEU A 51 -40.06 46.97 -22.65
CA LEU A 51 -38.71 46.57 -23.06
C LEU A 51 -37.64 47.19 -22.13
N SER A 52 -36.87 46.37 -21.51
CA SER A 52 -35.51 46.65 -21.11
C SER A 52 -34.62 45.49 -21.53
N SER A 53 -33.63 45.78 -22.41
CA SER A 53 -32.67 44.84 -22.92
C SER A 53 -31.92 44.16 -21.76
N PRO A 54 -31.78 42.84 -21.71
CA PRO A 54 -30.93 42.20 -20.73
C PRO A 54 -29.46 42.36 -21.12
N ALA A 55 -28.64 42.85 -20.18
CA ALA A 55 -27.21 42.84 -20.28
C ALA A 55 -26.71 41.39 -20.54
N PRO A 56 -25.64 41.19 -21.33
CA PRO A 56 -25.12 39.85 -21.59
C PRO A 56 -24.67 39.20 -20.29
N SER A 57 -25.38 38.12 -19.89
CA SER A 57 -24.96 37.25 -18.77
C SER A 57 -23.60 36.67 -19.14
N THR A 58 -22.55 37.13 -18.49
CA THR A 58 -21.26 36.44 -18.48
C THR A 58 -21.47 35.09 -17.85
N LYS A 59 -21.71 34.08 -18.68
CA LYS A 59 -21.62 32.68 -18.26
C LYS A 59 -20.17 32.47 -17.80
N SER A 60 -19.96 32.43 -16.49
CA SER A 60 -18.68 32.07 -15.92
C SER A 60 -18.36 30.65 -16.39
N VAL A 61 -17.37 30.55 -17.28
CA VAL A 61 -16.83 29.27 -17.72
C VAL A 61 -16.30 28.57 -16.44
N PRO A 62 -16.81 27.40 -16.09
CA PRO A 62 -16.31 26.72 -14.89
C PRO A 62 -14.81 26.50 -15.04
N PRO A 63 -14.03 26.68 -13.99
CA PRO A 63 -12.60 26.45 -14.03
C PRO A 63 -12.29 25.08 -14.65
N ARG A 64 -11.32 25.00 -15.53
CA ARG A 64 -10.95 23.80 -16.33
C ARG A 64 -10.85 22.53 -15.48
N TRP A 65 -10.41 22.63 -14.22
CA TRP A 65 -10.35 21.51 -13.28
C TRP A 65 -11.73 21.02 -12.79
N ALA A 66 -12.74 21.87 -12.67
CA ALA A 66 -14.10 21.47 -12.32
C ALA A 66 -14.75 20.68 -13.48
N ALA A 67 -14.48 21.05 -14.72
CA ALA A 67 -14.88 20.28 -15.90
C ALA A 67 -14.16 18.91 -15.97
N LEU A 68 -12.88 18.84 -15.57
CA LEU A 68 -12.12 17.58 -15.50
C LEU A 68 -12.62 16.64 -14.39
N LYS A 69 -13.01 17.18 -13.24
CA LYS A 69 -13.63 16.37 -12.15
C LYS A 69 -14.97 15.77 -12.52
N SER A 70 -15.75 16.43 -13.36
CA SER A 70 -17.08 15.96 -13.76
C SER A 70 -17.09 15.04 -15.00
N ALA A 71 -15.98 14.93 -15.73
CA ALA A 71 -15.99 14.39 -17.08
C ALA A 71 -15.74 12.88 -17.20
N LYS A 72 -15.07 12.18 -16.27
CA LYS A 72 -14.83 10.72 -16.38
C LYS A 72 -14.46 10.08 -15.03
N PRO A 73 -14.79 8.80 -14.82
CA PRO A 73 -14.46 8.05 -13.59
C PRO A 73 -12.96 7.74 -13.42
N PHE A 74 -12.12 8.03 -14.41
CA PHE A 74 -10.67 7.83 -14.35
C PHE A 74 -9.92 8.83 -15.23
N SER A 75 -8.86 9.44 -14.67
CA SER A 75 -8.11 10.52 -15.30
C SER A 75 -7.24 10.06 -16.47
N GLU A 76 -7.22 10.84 -17.55
CA GLU A 76 -6.30 10.63 -18.67
C GLU A 76 -4.83 10.86 -18.28
N PHE A 77 -4.55 11.65 -17.24
CA PHE A 77 -3.22 11.84 -16.70
C PHE A 77 -2.62 10.54 -16.13
N LEU A 78 -3.47 9.62 -15.65
CA LEU A 78 -3.06 8.33 -15.12
C LEU A 78 -3.23 7.17 -16.12
N THR A 79 -3.52 7.47 -17.38
CA THR A 79 -3.62 6.48 -18.46
C THR A 79 -2.42 6.60 -19.39
N ASP A 80 -1.66 5.53 -19.58
CA ASP A 80 -0.49 5.51 -20.45
C ASP A 80 -0.83 5.23 -21.93
N THR A 81 0.18 5.27 -22.81
CA THR A 81 0.02 5.03 -24.25
C THR A 81 -0.41 3.60 -24.61
N PHE A 82 -0.41 2.67 -23.65
CA PHE A 82 -0.88 1.29 -23.81
C PHE A 82 -2.27 1.07 -23.19
N ASN A 83 -3.00 2.15 -22.87
CA ASN A 83 -4.30 2.13 -22.19
C ASN A 83 -4.30 1.44 -20.82
N ARG A 84 -3.15 1.42 -20.13
CA ARG A 84 -3.07 0.95 -18.76
C ARG A 84 -3.46 2.08 -17.82
N GLN A 85 -4.50 1.88 -17.02
CA GLN A 85 -4.96 2.80 -15.99
C GLN A 85 -4.19 2.56 -14.70
N HIS A 86 -3.58 3.61 -14.16
CA HIS A 86 -2.71 3.54 -12.98
C HIS A 86 -3.50 3.90 -11.72
N ASP A 87 -4.29 2.96 -11.22
CA ASP A 87 -5.17 3.10 -10.05
C ASP A 87 -4.52 2.68 -8.73
N TYR A 88 -3.23 2.31 -8.76
CA TYR A 88 -2.47 1.86 -7.61
C TYR A 88 -1.21 2.69 -7.38
N LEU A 89 -1.20 3.46 -6.28
CA LEU A 89 -0.07 4.28 -5.87
C LEU A 89 0.69 3.62 -4.70
N ARG A 90 2.01 3.56 -4.81
CA ARG A 90 2.92 3.19 -3.71
C ARG A 90 3.69 4.42 -3.27
N ILE A 91 3.74 4.68 -1.97
CA ILE A 91 4.43 5.84 -1.39
C ILE A 91 5.47 5.33 -0.40
N SER A 92 6.74 5.66 -0.65
CA SER A 92 7.81 5.47 0.32
C SER A 92 7.72 6.58 1.36
N VAL A 93 7.42 6.24 2.61
CA VAL A 93 7.22 7.23 3.68
C VAL A 93 8.46 7.44 4.54
N THR A 94 9.49 6.62 4.35
CA THR A 94 10.79 6.74 5.04
C THR A 94 11.86 5.94 4.32
N GLU A 95 13.09 6.43 4.35
CA GLU A 95 14.27 5.69 3.89
C GLU A 95 14.91 4.86 5.02
N ARG A 96 14.50 5.10 6.28
CA ARG A 96 15.07 4.39 7.44
C ARG A 96 14.48 2.98 7.55
N CYS A 97 15.33 2.01 7.88
CA CYS A 97 14.93 0.64 8.17
C CYS A 97 15.67 0.13 9.41
N ASN A 98 15.03 -0.69 10.20
CA ASN A 98 15.61 -1.36 11.36
C ASN A 98 16.24 -2.73 11.04
N LEU A 99 16.18 -3.18 9.78
CA LEU A 99 16.86 -4.37 9.25
C LEU A 99 17.96 -3.99 8.25
N ARG A 100 18.81 -4.96 7.91
CA ARG A 100 19.89 -4.87 6.91
C ARG A 100 19.89 -6.13 6.04
N CYS A 101 18.77 -6.39 5.36
CA CYS A 101 18.59 -7.63 4.59
C CYS A 101 19.59 -7.75 3.45
N LEU A 102 20.15 -8.94 3.25
CA LEU A 102 21.21 -9.26 2.29
C LEU A 102 20.87 -8.83 0.86
N TYR A 103 19.61 -8.96 0.48
CA TYR A 103 19.15 -8.66 -0.89
C TYR A 103 18.69 -7.20 -1.09
N CYS A 104 18.55 -6.43 0.00
CA CYS A 104 17.96 -5.09 -0.04
C CYS A 104 19.03 -3.99 0.14
N MET A 105 20.02 -4.25 0.98
CA MET A 105 20.96 -3.24 1.44
C MET A 105 22.34 -3.86 1.74
N PRO A 106 23.44 -3.21 1.34
CA PRO A 106 24.79 -3.60 1.77
C PRO A 106 24.91 -3.50 3.29
N GLU A 107 25.91 -4.15 3.87
CA GLU A 107 26.08 -4.23 5.33
C GLU A 107 26.32 -2.87 5.97
N GLU A 108 27.11 -2.04 5.33
CA GLU A 108 27.42 -0.66 5.70
C GLU A 108 26.19 0.28 5.61
N GLY A 109 25.14 -0.15 4.93
CA GLY A 109 23.96 0.65 4.63
C GLY A 109 24.08 1.41 3.33
N VAL A 110 23.19 2.38 3.13
CA VAL A 110 23.19 3.30 1.98
C VAL A 110 23.12 4.74 2.48
N PRO A 111 23.73 5.71 1.78
CA PRO A 111 23.54 7.13 2.08
C PRO A 111 22.05 7.47 2.00
N LEU A 112 21.50 8.03 3.08
CA LEU A 112 20.11 8.48 3.13
C LEU A 112 20.01 9.93 2.69
N SER A 113 18.88 10.31 2.15
CA SER A 113 18.59 11.69 1.77
C SER A 113 18.58 12.61 2.99
N PRO A 114 19.09 13.85 2.88
CA PRO A 114 18.98 14.84 3.94
C PRO A 114 17.51 15.07 4.34
N PRO A 115 17.19 15.30 5.61
CA PRO A 115 15.80 15.49 6.08
C PRO A 115 15.03 16.55 5.31
N ALA A 116 15.68 17.65 4.91
CA ALA A 116 15.07 18.71 4.10
C ALA A 116 14.62 18.22 2.71
N ARG A 117 15.16 17.12 2.17
CA ARG A 117 14.74 16.55 0.90
C ARG A 117 13.61 15.54 1.02
N LEU A 118 13.28 15.09 2.23
CA LEU A 118 12.21 14.12 2.43
C LEU A 118 10.85 14.80 2.43
N LEU A 119 9.82 14.09 1.96
CA LEU A 119 8.44 14.56 2.03
C LEU A 119 7.94 14.59 3.47
N THR A 120 7.29 15.69 3.83
CA THR A 120 6.57 15.85 5.10
C THR A 120 5.22 15.10 5.05
N SER A 121 4.57 14.88 6.21
CA SER A 121 3.23 14.28 6.25
C SER A 121 2.19 15.11 5.51
N PRO A 122 2.11 16.45 5.64
CA PRO A 122 1.22 17.28 4.83
C PRO A 122 1.42 17.12 3.32
N GLU A 123 2.68 17.05 2.85
CA GLU A 123 3.00 16.84 1.44
C GLU A 123 2.55 15.46 0.93
N ILE A 124 2.75 14.40 1.74
CA ILE A 124 2.29 13.06 1.42
C ILE A 124 0.77 13.00 1.36
N ILE A 125 0.07 13.63 2.30
CA ILE A 125 -1.40 13.68 2.35
C ILE A 125 -1.92 14.42 1.11
N TYR A 126 -1.34 15.58 0.78
CA TYR A 126 -1.71 16.36 -0.39
C TYR A 126 -1.56 15.55 -1.70
N LEU A 127 -0.40 14.93 -1.92
CA LEU A 127 -0.18 14.05 -3.08
C LEU A 127 -1.14 12.87 -3.09
N SER A 128 -1.40 12.25 -1.94
CA SER A 128 -2.36 11.15 -1.83
C SER A 128 -3.76 11.59 -2.25
N SER A 129 -4.21 12.76 -1.79
CA SER A 129 -5.50 13.35 -2.16
C SER A 129 -5.57 13.65 -3.65
N LEU A 130 -4.51 14.25 -4.24
CA LEU A 130 -4.41 14.52 -5.66
C LEU A 130 -4.55 13.25 -6.50
N PHE A 131 -3.81 12.19 -6.17
CA PHE A 131 -3.90 10.93 -6.90
C PHE A 131 -5.27 10.25 -6.73
N VAL A 132 -5.87 10.31 -5.56
CA VAL A 132 -7.23 9.76 -5.33
C VAL A 132 -8.27 10.54 -6.12
N SER A 133 -8.19 11.88 -6.20
CA SER A 133 -9.10 12.69 -7.03
C SER A 133 -9.00 12.35 -8.51
N GLN A 134 -7.85 11.82 -8.96
CA GLN A 134 -7.62 11.37 -10.34
C GLN A 134 -8.00 9.90 -10.58
N GLY A 135 -8.52 9.19 -9.58
CA GLY A 135 -9.04 7.82 -9.74
C GLY A 135 -8.15 6.72 -9.14
N VAL A 136 -7.10 7.06 -8.38
CA VAL A 136 -6.37 6.06 -7.59
C VAL A 136 -7.29 5.51 -6.51
N THR A 137 -7.48 4.19 -6.52
CA THR A 137 -8.33 3.48 -5.56
C THR A 137 -7.54 2.71 -4.51
N LYS A 138 -6.23 2.57 -4.71
CA LYS A 138 -5.35 1.84 -3.80
C LYS A 138 -4.08 2.61 -3.50
N ILE A 139 -3.82 2.85 -2.22
CA ILE A 139 -2.56 3.40 -1.72
C ILE A 139 -1.85 2.35 -0.86
N ARG A 140 -0.55 2.19 -1.09
CA ARG A 140 0.31 1.35 -0.27
C ARG A 140 1.46 2.16 0.29
N LEU A 141 1.55 2.22 1.60
CA LEU A 141 2.68 2.80 2.29
C LEU A 141 3.82 1.79 2.37
N THR A 142 5.00 2.25 2.00
CA THR A 142 6.23 1.47 1.97
C THR A 142 7.40 2.35 2.46
N GLY A 143 8.62 1.95 2.16
CA GLY A 143 9.84 2.72 2.47
C GLY A 143 10.99 1.78 2.72
N GLY A 144 11.88 2.18 3.62
CA GLY A 144 12.70 1.24 4.36
C GLY A 144 11.78 0.38 5.23
N GLU A 145 11.42 0.88 6.42
CA GLU A 145 10.38 0.26 7.24
C GLU A 145 9.38 1.34 7.71
N PRO A 146 8.14 1.35 7.21
CA PRO A 146 7.15 2.38 7.56
C PRO A 146 6.87 2.50 9.06
N THR A 147 6.93 1.39 9.80
CA THR A 147 6.62 1.38 11.24
C THR A 147 7.66 2.10 12.10
N VAL A 148 8.84 2.44 11.56
CA VAL A 148 9.84 3.25 12.28
C VAL A 148 9.58 4.76 12.16
N ARG A 149 8.71 5.19 11.24
CA ARG A 149 8.27 6.57 11.14
C ARG A 149 7.42 6.92 12.36
N LYS A 150 7.76 8.04 13.05
CA LYS A 150 7.12 8.41 14.32
C LYS A 150 5.63 8.72 14.17
N ASP A 151 5.28 9.44 13.11
CA ASP A 151 3.93 9.90 12.79
C ASP A 151 3.19 8.98 11.80
N ILE A 152 3.55 7.69 11.73
CA ILE A 152 2.91 6.74 10.78
C ILE A 152 1.40 6.58 11.05
N ILE A 153 0.97 6.57 12.31
CA ILE A 153 -0.46 6.40 12.64
C ILE A 153 -1.27 7.63 12.24
N PRO A 154 -0.94 8.88 12.65
CA PRO A 154 -1.63 10.08 12.15
C PRO A 154 -1.63 10.17 10.62
N LEU A 155 -0.51 9.86 9.96
CA LEU A 155 -0.43 9.84 8.50
C LEU A 155 -1.42 8.84 7.89
N MET A 156 -1.51 7.63 8.44
CA MET A 156 -2.48 6.62 7.97
C MET A 156 -3.92 7.03 8.21
N GLN A 157 -4.23 7.68 9.33
CA GLN A 157 -5.56 8.21 9.63
C GLN A 157 -5.99 9.23 8.56
N SER A 158 -5.14 10.23 8.30
CA SER A 158 -5.43 11.25 7.27
C SER A 158 -5.59 10.66 5.86
N ILE A 159 -4.77 9.66 5.48
CA ILE A 159 -4.93 8.97 4.18
C ILE A 159 -6.20 8.10 4.19
N GLY A 160 -6.54 7.47 5.32
CA GLY A 160 -7.74 6.67 5.49
C GLY A 160 -9.04 7.47 5.27
N GLU A 161 -9.06 8.75 5.64
CA GLU A 161 -10.18 9.65 5.38
C GLU A 161 -10.49 9.85 3.89
N LEU A 162 -9.50 9.65 3.01
CA LEU A 162 -9.67 9.71 1.56
C LEU A 162 -10.61 8.61 1.01
N ARG A 163 -11.05 7.67 1.84
CA ARG A 163 -12.10 6.70 1.47
C ARG A 163 -13.39 7.40 1.07
N ARG A 164 -13.71 8.53 1.66
CA ARG A 164 -14.85 9.37 1.28
C ARG A 164 -14.71 9.92 -0.16
N ASN A 165 -13.48 10.00 -0.66
CA ASN A 165 -13.13 10.55 -1.97
C ASN A 165 -12.83 9.45 -3.02
N GLY A 166 -12.99 8.16 -2.68
CA GLY A 166 -12.83 7.05 -3.63
C GLY A 166 -11.68 6.07 -3.35
N LEU A 167 -10.85 6.30 -2.33
CA LEU A 167 -9.86 5.32 -1.90
C LEU A 167 -10.56 4.06 -1.36
N ARG A 168 -10.22 2.89 -1.91
CA ARG A 168 -10.80 1.59 -1.52
C ARG A 168 -9.87 0.78 -0.63
N GLU A 169 -8.58 0.80 -0.94
CA GLU A 169 -7.59 0.00 -0.22
C GLU A 169 -6.45 0.90 0.31
N LEU A 170 -6.29 0.92 1.64
CA LEU A 170 -5.08 1.43 2.31
C LEU A 170 -4.26 0.24 2.78
N CYS A 171 -3.05 0.10 2.24
CA CYS A 171 -2.21 -1.06 2.47
C CYS A 171 -0.84 -0.66 3.05
N LEU A 172 -0.19 -1.62 3.72
CA LEU A 172 1.15 -1.48 4.27
C LEU A 172 2.08 -2.55 3.72
N THR A 173 3.36 -2.22 3.46
CA THR A 173 4.45 -3.19 3.34
C THR A 173 5.37 -2.99 4.53
N THR A 174 5.66 -4.06 5.26
CA THR A 174 6.44 -3.99 6.53
C THR A 174 7.23 -5.27 6.75
N ASN A 175 8.33 -5.16 7.48
CA ASN A 175 9.08 -6.30 7.99
C ASN A 175 8.47 -6.95 9.25
N GLY A 176 7.40 -6.38 9.79
CA GLY A 176 6.61 -6.95 10.88
C GLY A 176 7.16 -6.74 12.30
N ILE A 177 8.41 -6.33 12.49
CA ILE A 177 9.02 -6.26 13.86
C ILE A 177 8.21 -5.38 14.82
N SER A 178 7.73 -4.22 14.36
CA SER A 178 6.99 -3.30 15.22
C SER A 178 5.47 -3.32 14.99
N LEU A 179 5.00 -4.15 14.06
CA LEU A 179 3.61 -4.13 13.59
C LEU A 179 2.62 -4.49 14.68
N HIS A 180 2.84 -5.57 15.43
CA HIS A 180 1.93 -6.06 16.47
C HIS A 180 1.55 -4.99 17.51
N ARG A 181 2.42 -4.02 17.77
CA ARG A 181 2.16 -2.92 18.71
C ARG A 181 1.36 -1.76 18.15
N LYS A 182 1.24 -1.67 16.84
CA LYS A 182 0.60 -0.55 16.12
C LYS A 182 -0.62 -1.00 15.32
N LEU A 183 -0.87 -2.30 15.27
CA LEU A 183 -1.81 -2.89 14.34
C LEU A 183 -3.25 -2.44 14.58
N ASP A 184 -3.69 -2.39 15.84
CA ASP A 184 -5.05 -1.95 16.19
C ASP A 184 -5.31 -0.51 15.70
N ALA A 185 -4.41 0.42 16.02
CA ALA A 185 -4.51 1.80 15.55
C ALA A 185 -4.43 1.93 14.02
N MET A 186 -3.72 1.03 13.34
CA MET A 186 -3.68 0.98 11.87
C MET A 186 -4.98 0.47 11.27
N VAL A 187 -5.64 -0.49 11.93
CA VAL A 187 -6.98 -0.98 11.54
C VAL A 187 -8.01 0.12 11.69
N ASP A 188 -8.00 0.85 12.81
CA ASP A 188 -8.87 2.01 13.05
C ASP A 188 -8.64 3.11 11.99
N ALA A 189 -7.38 3.29 11.54
CA ALA A 189 -7.04 4.19 10.44
C ALA A 189 -7.49 3.67 9.06
N GLY A 190 -8.12 2.50 8.99
CA GLY A 190 -8.66 1.93 7.75
C GLY A 190 -7.70 1.04 6.97
N LEU A 191 -6.71 0.41 7.60
CA LEU A 191 -5.84 -0.58 6.96
C LEU A 191 -6.64 -1.78 6.42
N THR A 192 -6.45 -2.11 5.14
CA THR A 192 -7.17 -3.22 4.47
C THR A 192 -6.27 -4.37 4.08
N GLY A 193 -4.95 -4.17 4.07
CA GLY A 193 -4.06 -5.23 3.65
C GLY A 193 -2.60 -5.00 4.00
N ILE A 194 -1.93 -6.08 4.35
CA ILE A 194 -0.54 -6.11 4.77
C ILE A 194 0.25 -7.00 3.82
N ASN A 195 1.38 -6.47 3.32
CA ASN A 195 2.45 -7.31 2.79
C ASN A 195 3.53 -7.35 3.86
N LEU A 196 3.67 -8.49 4.50
CA LEU A 196 4.70 -8.75 5.50
C LEU A 196 5.88 -9.41 4.80
N SER A 197 7.08 -8.86 4.96
CA SER A 197 8.31 -9.41 4.39
C SER A 197 8.95 -10.37 5.40
N LEU A 198 9.02 -11.64 5.03
CA LEU A 198 9.64 -12.70 5.83
C LEU A 198 10.25 -13.74 4.89
N ASP A 199 11.56 -13.93 4.98
CA ASP A 199 12.30 -14.78 4.03
C ASP A 199 12.68 -16.14 4.60
N THR A 200 12.47 -16.37 5.89
CA THR A 200 12.78 -17.65 6.58
C THR A 200 11.91 -17.80 7.81
N LEU A 201 11.62 -19.04 8.16
CA LEU A 201 10.93 -19.46 9.39
C LEU A 201 11.90 -19.96 10.49
N ASP A 202 13.21 -19.92 10.19
CA ASP A 202 14.28 -20.23 11.16
C ASP A 202 14.79 -18.94 11.81
N PRO A 203 14.76 -18.82 13.16
CA PRO A 203 15.23 -17.62 13.88
C PRO A 203 16.72 -17.30 13.65
N PHE A 204 17.57 -18.32 13.49
CA PHE A 204 19.00 -18.13 13.24
C PHE A 204 19.23 -17.65 11.81
N GLN A 205 18.57 -18.30 10.84
CA GLN A 205 18.62 -17.89 9.45
C GLN A 205 18.06 -16.48 9.27
N PHE A 206 17.00 -16.12 10.00
CA PHE A 206 16.47 -14.74 10.02
C PHE A 206 17.55 -13.73 10.43
N GLN A 207 18.29 -14.01 11.50
CA GLN A 207 19.35 -13.10 11.93
C GLN A 207 20.49 -13.01 10.92
N ILE A 208 20.83 -14.11 10.23
CA ILE A 208 21.83 -14.10 9.15
C ILE A 208 21.33 -13.26 7.98
N MET A 209 20.11 -13.49 7.49
CA MET A 209 19.55 -12.82 6.31
C MET A 209 19.26 -11.34 6.54
N THR A 210 18.83 -10.97 7.73
CA THR A 210 18.45 -9.59 8.08
C THR A 210 19.51 -8.81 8.84
N ARG A 211 20.59 -9.49 9.28
CA ARG A 211 21.66 -8.98 10.14
C ARG A 211 21.15 -8.36 11.45
N ARG A 212 19.96 -8.74 11.89
CA ARG A 212 19.32 -8.23 13.12
C ARG A 212 18.44 -9.31 13.76
N LYS A 213 18.24 -9.21 15.07
CA LYS A 213 17.26 -10.01 15.80
C LYS A 213 15.86 -9.45 15.60
N GLY A 214 14.82 -10.27 15.81
CA GLY A 214 13.42 -9.81 15.75
C GLY A 214 12.42 -10.83 15.22
N PHE A 215 12.83 -12.06 14.94
CA PHE A 215 11.98 -13.13 14.41
C PHE A 215 10.69 -13.31 15.23
N ASP A 216 10.79 -13.45 16.56
CA ASP A 216 9.62 -13.64 17.43
C ASP A 216 8.63 -12.48 17.36
N ALA A 217 9.13 -11.24 17.16
CA ALA A 217 8.26 -10.08 17.00
C ALA A 217 7.51 -10.10 15.67
N VAL A 218 8.13 -10.66 14.61
CA VAL A 218 7.46 -10.86 13.32
C VAL A 218 6.38 -11.92 13.44
N MET A 219 6.66 -13.05 14.10
CA MET A 219 5.67 -14.10 14.34
C MET A 219 4.49 -13.57 15.15
N LYS A 220 4.72 -12.84 16.25
CA LYS A 220 3.67 -12.13 17.01
C LYS A 220 2.82 -11.21 16.14
N SER A 221 3.42 -10.58 15.12
CA SER A 221 2.67 -9.74 14.21
C SER A 221 1.77 -10.55 13.27
N ILE A 222 2.21 -11.71 12.81
CA ILE A 222 1.39 -12.64 12.01
C ILE A 222 0.23 -13.12 12.84
N ASP A 223 0.49 -13.63 14.06
CA ASP A 223 -0.52 -14.13 14.98
C ASP A 223 -1.58 -13.05 15.28
N ARG A 224 -1.14 -11.80 15.55
CA ARG A 224 -2.05 -10.70 15.83
C ARG A 224 -2.95 -10.35 14.64
N VAL A 225 -2.45 -10.41 13.41
CA VAL A 225 -3.30 -10.21 12.20
C VAL A 225 -4.32 -11.34 12.09
N VAL A 226 -3.93 -12.58 12.34
CA VAL A 226 -4.84 -13.73 12.29
C VAL A 226 -5.92 -13.60 13.36
N GLU A 227 -5.57 -13.24 14.60
CA GLU A 227 -6.54 -12.97 15.69
C GLU A 227 -7.56 -11.89 15.31
N LEU A 228 -7.09 -10.73 14.80
CA LEU A 228 -7.97 -9.64 14.36
C LEU A 228 -8.89 -10.08 13.21
N ASN A 229 -8.39 -10.90 12.30
CA ASN A 229 -9.20 -11.43 11.22
C ASN A 229 -10.28 -12.42 11.72
N HIS A 230 -9.99 -13.22 12.72
CA HIS A 230 -11.00 -14.05 13.40
C HIS A 230 -12.05 -13.17 14.11
N ALA A 231 -11.68 -11.99 14.59
CA ALA A 231 -12.58 -11.00 15.14
C ALA A 231 -13.31 -10.15 14.06
N GLY A 232 -13.10 -10.42 12.77
CA GLY A 232 -13.82 -9.77 11.67
C GLY A 232 -13.14 -8.55 11.05
N ALA A 233 -11.86 -8.28 11.33
CA ALA A 233 -11.15 -7.12 10.77
C ALA A 233 -10.97 -7.15 9.23
N GLY A 234 -10.98 -8.33 8.61
CA GLY A 234 -10.93 -8.49 7.16
C GLY A 234 -9.63 -8.03 6.48
N ILE A 235 -8.51 -8.05 7.19
CA ILE A 235 -7.20 -7.62 6.70
C ILE A 235 -6.62 -8.68 5.77
N LYS A 236 -6.32 -8.34 4.53
CA LYS A 236 -5.65 -9.24 3.59
C LYS A 236 -4.17 -9.38 3.98
N LEU A 237 -3.80 -10.49 4.59
CA LEU A 237 -2.41 -10.79 4.94
C LEU A 237 -1.70 -11.53 3.79
N LYS A 238 -0.57 -10.97 3.36
CA LYS A 238 0.32 -11.56 2.37
C LYS A 238 1.73 -11.61 2.94
N ILE A 239 2.36 -12.78 2.93
CA ILE A 239 3.75 -12.95 3.32
C ILE A 239 4.58 -13.02 2.05
N ASN A 240 5.52 -12.08 1.89
CA ASN A 240 6.44 -12.04 0.77
C ASN A 240 7.77 -12.66 1.20
N CYS A 241 8.24 -13.63 0.44
CA CYS A 241 9.51 -14.32 0.62
C CYS A 241 10.34 -14.19 -0.66
N VAL A 242 11.51 -13.56 -0.58
CA VAL A 242 12.50 -13.57 -1.68
C VAL A 242 13.28 -14.87 -1.60
N VAL A 243 13.14 -15.73 -2.61
CA VAL A 243 13.79 -17.04 -2.62
C VAL A 243 15.17 -16.93 -3.25
N MET A 244 16.18 -17.38 -2.51
CA MET A 244 17.58 -17.37 -2.91
C MET A 244 18.21 -18.75 -2.78
N ARG A 245 18.86 -19.21 -3.86
CA ARG A 245 19.53 -20.52 -3.93
C ARG A 245 20.67 -20.62 -2.91
N GLY A 246 20.75 -21.77 -2.23
CA GLY A 246 21.72 -22.05 -1.18
C GLY A 246 21.47 -21.29 0.12
N ILE A 247 20.32 -20.59 0.23
CA ILE A 247 19.98 -19.81 1.43
C ILE A 247 18.67 -20.28 2.05
N ASN A 248 17.54 -20.09 1.35
CA ASN A 248 16.22 -20.36 1.92
C ASN A 248 15.26 -21.14 1.00
N GLU A 249 15.70 -21.67 -0.12
CA GLU A 249 14.83 -22.44 -1.03
C GLU A 249 14.23 -23.69 -0.39
N ARG A 250 14.92 -24.26 0.62
CA ARG A 250 14.40 -25.41 1.41
C ARG A 250 13.15 -25.07 2.25
N GLU A 251 12.89 -23.78 2.45
CA GLU A 251 11.77 -23.32 3.28
C GLU A 251 10.48 -23.05 2.48
N ILE A 252 10.49 -23.25 1.16
CA ILE A 252 9.30 -23.08 0.32
C ILE A 252 8.13 -23.90 0.88
N ILE A 253 8.34 -25.17 1.20
CA ILE A 253 7.29 -26.03 1.72
C ILE A 253 6.85 -25.63 3.13
N PRO A 254 7.75 -25.40 4.12
CA PRO A 254 7.37 -24.85 5.42
C PRO A 254 6.54 -23.57 5.35
N PHE A 255 6.85 -22.65 4.45
CA PHE A 255 6.06 -21.43 4.24
C PHE A 255 4.62 -21.74 3.78
N ILE A 256 4.44 -22.70 2.87
CA ILE A 256 3.12 -23.10 2.38
C ILE A 256 2.25 -23.65 3.51
N GLU A 257 2.86 -24.39 4.44
CA GLU A 257 2.16 -24.97 5.60
C GLU A 257 1.55 -23.90 6.53
N LEU A 258 2.10 -22.68 6.59
CA LEU A 258 1.47 -21.58 7.33
C LEU A 258 0.07 -21.25 6.82
N GLY A 259 -0.17 -21.48 5.53
CA GLY A 259 -1.46 -21.26 4.88
C GLY A 259 -2.45 -22.42 5.05
N ARG A 260 -2.07 -23.56 5.63
CA ARG A 260 -2.95 -24.73 5.75
C ARG A 260 -4.27 -24.36 6.44
N ASN A 261 -4.19 -23.76 7.61
CA ASN A 261 -5.34 -23.44 8.46
C ASN A 261 -5.69 -21.95 8.50
N ASN A 262 -4.90 -21.09 7.86
CA ASN A 262 -5.04 -19.64 7.89
C ASN A 262 -5.21 -19.07 6.48
N PRO A 263 -6.08 -18.05 6.28
CA PRO A 263 -6.28 -17.40 4.98
C PRO A 263 -5.14 -16.43 4.67
N ILE A 264 -3.91 -16.95 4.58
CA ILE A 264 -2.69 -16.19 4.30
C ILE A 264 -2.26 -16.47 2.85
N GLU A 265 -1.90 -15.43 2.09
CA GLU A 265 -1.28 -15.59 0.79
C GLU A 265 0.24 -15.57 0.92
N ILE A 266 0.90 -16.72 0.73
CA ILE A 266 2.36 -16.81 0.70
C ILE A 266 2.84 -16.48 -0.71
N ARG A 267 3.75 -15.51 -0.84
CA ARG A 267 4.27 -15.05 -2.13
C ARG A 267 5.75 -15.26 -2.24
N PHE A 268 6.14 -16.14 -3.12
CA PHE A 268 7.54 -16.35 -3.49
C PHE A 268 7.94 -15.38 -4.59
N ILE A 269 9.05 -14.67 -4.38
CA ILE A 269 9.57 -13.64 -5.27
C ILE A 269 10.90 -14.08 -5.82
N GLU A 270 11.06 -14.05 -7.15
CA GLU A 270 12.36 -14.24 -7.80
C GLU A 270 13.33 -13.13 -7.36
N TYR A 271 14.55 -13.52 -6.99
CA TYR A 271 15.59 -12.57 -6.58
C TYR A 271 15.94 -11.61 -7.72
N MET A 272 15.83 -10.31 -7.48
CA MET A 272 15.97 -9.24 -8.47
C MET A 272 17.23 -8.41 -8.27
N PRO A 273 17.86 -7.88 -9.36
CA PRO A 273 18.99 -6.97 -9.26
C PRO A 273 18.55 -5.57 -8.82
N PHE A 274 19.25 -5.04 -7.81
CA PHE A 274 19.19 -3.65 -7.36
C PHE A 274 20.59 -3.19 -6.98
N ASP A 275 20.86 -1.90 -7.03
CA ASP A 275 22.17 -1.38 -6.67
C ASP A 275 22.55 -1.77 -5.23
N GLY A 276 23.77 -2.31 -5.07
CA GLY A 276 24.32 -2.72 -3.80
C GLY A 276 23.96 -4.11 -3.30
N ASN A 277 23.06 -4.86 -3.97
CA ASN A 277 22.61 -6.17 -3.47
C ASN A 277 23.45 -7.38 -3.96
N LYS A 278 24.51 -7.16 -4.73
CA LYS A 278 25.40 -8.21 -5.25
C LYS A 278 24.64 -9.36 -5.93
N TRP A 279 23.62 -9.03 -6.72
CA TRP A 279 22.79 -10.00 -7.42
C TRP A 279 23.63 -10.87 -8.39
N SER A 280 23.28 -12.14 -8.48
CA SER A 280 23.79 -13.03 -9.51
C SER A 280 22.70 -14.01 -9.94
N GLN A 281 22.73 -14.41 -11.21
CA GLN A 281 21.78 -15.37 -11.76
C GLN A 281 21.84 -16.72 -11.03
N GLY A 282 23.04 -17.15 -10.60
CA GLY A 282 23.24 -18.41 -9.87
C GLY A 282 22.56 -18.43 -8.48
N LYS A 283 22.25 -17.26 -7.90
CA LYS A 283 21.50 -17.16 -6.64
C LYS A 283 19.99 -17.10 -6.83
N MET A 284 19.52 -16.89 -8.04
CA MET A 284 18.09 -16.85 -8.33
C MET A 284 17.52 -18.27 -8.42
N VAL A 285 16.37 -18.48 -7.80
CA VAL A 285 15.52 -19.67 -8.01
C VAL A 285 14.36 -19.23 -8.89
N SER A 286 14.22 -19.85 -10.05
CA SER A 286 13.18 -19.48 -11.01
C SER A 286 11.80 -19.93 -10.56
N TYR A 287 10.77 -19.30 -11.08
CA TYR A 287 9.38 -19.70 -10.89
C TYR A 287 9.14 -21.18 -11.20
N GLN A 288 9.73 -21.69 -12.29
CA GLN A 288 9.55 -23.08 -12.71
C GLN A 288 10.15 -24.05 -11.69
N GLU A 289 11.33 -23.75 -11.16
CA GLU A 289 11.98 -24.58 -10.13
C GLU A 289 11.16 -24.58 -8.84
N MET A 290 10.71 -23.38 -8.38
CA MET A 290 9.84 -23.29 -7.18
C MET A 290 8.55 -24.06 -7.36
N LEU A 291 7.92 -23.96 -8.55
CA LEU A 291 6.68 -24.66 -8.86
C LEU A 291 6.88 -26.17 -8.86
N ALA A 292 7.96 -26.68 -9.48
CA ALA A 292 8.29 -28.10 -9.50
C ALA A 292 8.50 -28.67 -8.09
N THR A 293 9.26 -27.94 -7.24
CA THR A 293 9.45 -28.34 -5.81
C THR A 293 8.10 -28.44 -5.06
N ILE A 294 7.17 -27.56 -5.36
CA ILE A 294 5.85 -27.58 -4.71
C ILE A 294 5.00 -28.73 -5.24
N GLN A 295 5.01 -28.96 -6.57
CA GLN A 295 4.24 -30.02 -7.21
C GLN A 295 4.74 -31.42 -6.81
N GLU A 296 6.03 -31.58 -6.50
CA GLU A 296 6.55 -32.83 -5.96
C GLU A 296 5.86 -33.24 -4.66
N LYS A 297 5.59 -32.28 -3.77
CA LYS A 297 4.88 -32.54 -2.49
C LYS A 297 3.36 -32.43 -2.60
N TYR A 298 2.85 -31.56 -3.46
CA TYR A 298 1.42 -31.31 -3.68
C TYR A 298 1.08 -31.49 -5.15
N PRO A 299 0.94 -32.75 -5.65
CA PRO A 299 0.64 -33.02 -7.05
C PRO A 299 -0.67 -32.37 -7.54
N ASP A 300 -1.65 -32.25 -6.62
CA ASP A 300 -2.97 -31.69 -6.90
C ASP A 300 -3.01 -30.15 -6.84
N LEU A 301 -1.85 -29.45 -6.85
CA LEU A 301 -1.77 -28.01 -6.84
C LEU A 301 -2.54 -27.41 -8.02
N GLN A 302 -3.49 -26.52 -7.72
CA GLN A 302 -4.38 -25.93 -8.71
C GLN A 302 -4.03 -24.46 -9.00
N LYS A 303 -4.02 -24.08 -10.27
CA LYS A 303 -3.92 -22.68 -10.68
C LYS A 303 -5.25 -21.97 -10.42
N VAL A 304 -5.20 -20.86 -9.70
CA VAL A 304 -6.37 -20.00 -9.44
C VAL A 304 -6.39 -18.85 -10.46
N PRO A 305 -7.58 -18.42 -10.95
CA PRO A 305 -7.67 -17.25 -11.80
C PRO A 305 -7.11 -16.00 -11.13
N ASP A 306 -6.22 -15.30 -11.83
CA ASP A 306 -5.62 -14.06 -11.32
C ASP A 306 -6.50 -12.85 -11.68
N HIS A 307 -6.60 -11.86 -10.79
CA HIS A 307 -7.18 -10.57 -11.13
C HIS A 307 -6.32 -9.85 -12.18
N LYS A 308 -6.97 -9.06 -13.06
CA LYS A 308 -6.34 -8.36 -14.20
C LYS A 308 -5.00 -7.68 -13.90
N ASN A 309 -4.86 -7.05 -12.72
CA ASN A 309 -3.67 -6.28 -12.34
C ASN A 309 -2.80 -6.97 -11.27
N ASN A 310 -2.98 -8.29 -11.08
CA ASN A 310 -2.20 -9.03 -10.10
C ASN A 310 -0.74 -9.16 -10.55
N THR A 311 0.21 -9.03 -9.59
CA THR A 311 1.63 -9.31 -9.85
C THR A 311 1.97 -10.77 -9.67
N SER A 312 1.11 -11.48 -8.95
CA SER A 312 1.31 -12.83 -8.51
C SER A 312 0.55 -13.79 -9.41
N LYS A 313 1.18 -14.88 -9.83
CA LYS A 313 0.49 -16.06 -10.36
C LYS A 313 0.02 -16.89 -9.17
N THR A 314 -1.28 -17.01 -8.99
CA THR A 314 -1.88 -17.56 -7.78
C THR A 314 -2.23 -19.04 -7.95
N TYR A 315 -1.91 -19.83 -6.94
CA TYR A 315 -2.19 -21.26 -6.83
C TYR A 315 -2.82 -21.58 -5.48
N GLN A 316 -3.46 -22.72 -5.40
CA GLN A 316 -4.02 -23.24 -4.16
C GLN A 316 -3.83 -24.75 -4.04
N VAL A 317 -3.43 -25.20 -2.86
CA VAL A 317 -3.45 -26.63 -2.52
C VAL A 317 -4.85 -26.96 -2.06
N PRO A 318 -5.51 -28.00 -2.60
CA PRO A 318 -6.82 -28.44 -2.13
C PRO A 318 -6.84 -28.69 -0.62
N GLY A 319 -7.86 -28.17 0.05
CA GLY A 319 -7.99 -28.26 1.52
C GLY A 319 -7.25 -27.20 2.33
N PHE A 320 -6.37 -26.39 1.73
CA PHE A 320 -5.74 -25.25 2.41
C PHE A 320 -6.62 -24.02 2.36
N LYS A 321 -6.66 -23.24 3.45
CA LYS A 321 -7.35 -21.94 3.48
C LYS A 321 -6.54 -20.84 2.78
N GLY A 322 -5.23 -20.92 2.82
CA GLY A 322 -4.30 -19.97 2.22
C GLY A 322 -4.04 -20.23 0.75
N GLN A 323 -3.37 -19.28 0.11
CA GLN A 323 -2.99 -19.33 -1.30
C GLN A 323 -1.49 -19.19 -1.47
N ILE A 324 -0.98 -19.66 -2.60
CA ILE A 324 0.44 -19.55 -2.99
C ILE A 324 0.51 -18.62 -4.18
N GLY A 325 1.41 -17.65 -4.13
CA GLY A 325 1.64 -16.71 -5.21
C GLY A 325 3.09 -16.70 -5.68
N PHE A 326 3.32 -16.48 -6.97
CA PHE A 326 4.66 -16.32 -7.53
C PHE A 326 4.79 -14.97 -8.20
N ILE A 327 5.76 -14.17 -7.77
CA ILE A 327 6.12 -12.89 -8.38
C ILE A 327 7.32 -13.12 -9.30
N THR A 328 7.02 -13.34 -10.57
CA THR A 328 7.94 -13.81 -11.60
C THR A 328 8.58 -12.65 -12.37
N SER A 329 9.17 -11.69 -11.64
CA SER A 329 9.67 -10.44 -12.23
C SER A 329 10.81 -10.65 -13.23
N MET A 330 11.60 -11.72 -13.07
CA MET A 330 12.78 -11.99 -13.88
C MET A 330 12.49 -12.91 -15.07
N THR A 331 11.69 -13.96 -14.87
CA THR A 331 11.40 -14.95 -15.90
C THR A 331 10.15 -14.64 -16.72
N HIS A 332 9.08 -14.18 -16.09
CA HIS A 332 7.80 -13.91 -16.75
C HIS A 332 7.22 -12.58 -16.22
N ASN A 333 7.56 -11.47 -16.87
CA ASN A 333 7.09 -10.17 -16.44
C ASN A 333 5.56 -10.03 -16.51
N PHE A 334 5.03 -9.15 -15.65
CA PHE A 334 3.60 -8.79 -15.57
C PHE A 334 3.36 -7.33 -16.02
N CYS A 335 4.20 -6.82 -16.92
CA CYS A 335 4.18 -5.41 -17.32
C CYS A 335 2.96 -5.03 -18.16
N GLY A 336 2.41 -5.97 -18.93
CA GLY A 336 1.28 -5.71 -19.83
C GLY A 336 0.03 -5.15 -19.12
N THR A 337 -0.19 -5.51 -17.85
CA THR A 337 -1.30 -5.01 -17.03
C THR A 337 -0.86 -4.15 -15.85
N CYS A 338 0.39 -3.63 -15.87
CA CYS A 338 0.94 -2.90 -14.73
C CYS A 338 0.23 -1.57 -14.50
N ASN A 339 -0.50 -1.47 -13.39
CA ASN A 339 -1.26 -0.29 -12.96
C ASN A 339 -0.57 0.53 -11.85
N ARG A 340 0.73 0.31 -11.61
CA ARG A 340 1.41 0.87 -10.44
C ARG A 340 2.23 2.10 -10.77
N LEU A 341 2.11 3.11 -9.89
CA LEU A 341 2.99 4.27 -9.78
C LEU A 341 3.67 4.25 -8.41
N ARG A 342 4.81 4.92 -8.30
CA ARG A 342 5.57 5.02 -7.05
C ARG A 342 5.98 6.45 -6.80
N ILE A 343 5.90 6.88 -5.53
CA ILE A 343 6.51 8.11 -5.04
C ILE A 343 7.61 7.69 -4.07
N THR A 344 8.83 8.13 -4.32
CA THR A 344 9.97 7.91 -3.42
C THR A 344 9.89 8.82 -2.21
N CYS A 345 10.61 8.52 -1.15
CA CYS A 345 10.59 9.32 0.09
C CYS A 345 11.08 10.77 -0.13
N ASP A 346 11.97 10.98 -1.10
CA ASP A 346 12.46 12.28 -1.54
C ASP A 346 11.58 12.96 -2.59
N GLY A 347 10.36 12.44 -2.83
CA GLY A 347 9.30 13.07 -3.62
C GLY A 347 9.40 12.91 -5.13
N ASN A 348 10.14 11.92 -5.62
CA ASN A 348 10.19 11.64 -7.06
C ASN A 348 9.13 10.63 -7.48
N LEU A 349 8.47 10.88 -8.61
CA LEU A 349 7.57 9.93 -9.25
C LEU A 349 8.36 8.96 -10.13
N LYS A 350 8.16 7.65 -9.88
CA LYS A 350 8.65 6.55 -10.73
C LYS A 350 7.46 5.80 -11.33
N VAL A 351 7.45 5.66 -12.63
CA VAL A 351 6.42 4.90 -13.36
C VAL A 351 6.76 3.41 -13.48
N CYS A 352 8.01 3.03 -13.20
CA CYS A 352 8.49 1.64 -13.18
C CYS A 352 9.32 1.38 -11.92
N LEU A 353 9.46 0.11 -11.53
CA LEU A 353 10.34 -0.33 -10.45
C LEU A 353 11.82 -0.22 -10.87
N PHE A 354 12.11 -0.55 -12.13
CA PHE A 354 13.45 -0.56 -12.69
C PHE A 354 13.75 0.73 -13.46
N GLY A 355 15.05 1.07 -13.52
CA GLY A 355 15.53 2.26 -14.23
C GLY A 355 15.52 3.53 -13.40
N ASN A 356 16.22 4.55 -13.89
CA ASN A 356 16.46 5.82 -13.20
C ASN A 356 15.57 6.97 -13.67
N ALA A 357 14.58 6.70 -14.56
CA ALA A 357 13.66 7.73 -15.00
C ALA A 357 12.74 8.15 -13.84
N GLU A 358 12.93 9.35 -13.36
CA GLU A 358 12.21 9.95 -12.23
C GLU A 358 11.84 11.40 -12.55
N VAL A 359 10.75 11.86 -11.96
CA VAL A 359 10.30 13.26 -12.05
C VAL A 359 10.01 13.77 -10.64
N SER A 360 10.59 14.91 -10.27
CA SER A 360 10.43 15.48 -8.94
C SER A 360 9.07 16.15 -8.79
N LEU A 361 8.18 15.53 -8.03
CA LEU A 361 6.92 16.17 -7.58
C LEU A 361 7.19 17.14 -6.43
N ARG A 362 8.19 16.85 -5.59
CA ARG A 362 8.59 17.70 -4.47
C ARG A 362 8.96 19.11 -4.92
N ASP A 363 9.75 19.24 -5.99
CA ASP A 363 10.25 20.53 -6.42
C ASP A 363 9.11 21.44 -6.92
N ILE A 364 8.08 20.84 -7.53
CA ILE A 364 6.86 21.56 -7.91
C ILE A 364 6.05 21.95 -6.67
N LEU A 365 5.86 20.99 -5.72
CA LEU A 365 5.16 21.27 -4.47
C LEU A 365 5.75 22.45 -3.71
N ARG A 366 7.07 22.55 -3.67
CA ARG A 366 7.82 23.51 -2.88
C ARG A 366 8.21 24.78 -3.62
N LYS A 367 7.84 24.92 -4.89
CA LYS A 367 8.20 26.07 -5.75
C LYS A 367 7.88 27.42 -5.10
N GLU A 368 6.69 27.54 -4.51
CA GLU A 368 6.23 28.76 -3.82
C GLU A 368 6.60 28.80 -2.32
N ASN A 369 7.40 27.85 -1.87
CA ASN A 369 7.94 27.77 -0.50
C ASN A 369 9.48 27.78 -0.53
N ASN A 370 10.08 28.40 -1.56
CA ASN A 370 11.53 28.51 -1.73
C ASN A 370 12.30 27.17 -1.64
N GLY A 371 11.65 26.05 -2.02
CA GLY A 371 12.22 24.70 -1.94
C GLY A 371 12.16 24.06 -0.55
N GLU A 372 11.69 24.78 0.45
CA GLU A 372 11.64 24.32 1.83
C GLU A 372 10.45 23.36 2.08
N PRO A 373 10.58 22.43 3.05
CA PRO A 373 9.51 21.52 3.45
C PRO A 373 8.25 22.26 3.89
N ILE A 374 7.09 21.79 3.41
CA ILE A 374 5.80 22.40 3.72
C ILE A 374 5.26 21.82 5.03
N SER A 375 5.02 22.69 6.02
CA SER A 375 4.36 22.35 7.27
C SER A 375 2.84 22.29 7.11
N GLU A 376 2.15 21.74 8.10
CA GLU A 376 0.67 21.70 8.11
C GLU A 376 0.07 23.12 8.13
N THR A 377 0.63 24.04 8.91
CA THR A 377 0.22 25.44 8.95
C THR A 377 0.37 26.07 7.58
N ARG A 378 1.56 25.92 6.98
CA ARG A 378 1.85 26.50 5.65
C ARG A 378 0.95 25.90 4.55
N MET A 379 0.61 24.62 4.63
CA MET A 379 -0.32 24.00 3.69
C MET A 379 -1.72 24.60 3.75
N LYS A 380 -2.17 25.01 4.95
CA LYS A 380 -3.47 25.65 5.16
C LYS A 380 -3.47 27.14 4.72
N GLU A 381 -2.31 27.80 4.80
CA GLU A 381 -2.14 29.21 4.42
C GLU A 381 -2.03 29.44 2.91
N LEU A 382 -1.77 28.39 2.13
CA LEU A 382 -1.65 28.52 0.69
C LEU A 382 -2.96 29.03 0.10
N GLU A 383 -2.88 30.12 -0.66
CA GLU A 383 -4.02 30.71 -1.36
C GLU A 383 -4.64 29.71 -2.34
N SER A 384 -5.96 29.76 -2.52
CA SER A 384 -6.70 28.84 -3.39
C SER A 384 -6.19 28.82 -4.83
N ASP A 385 -5.86 29.98 -5.38
CA ASP A 385 -5.37 30.12 -6.75
C ASP A 385 -3.95 29.55 -6.93
N ALA A 386 -3.09 29.67 -5.92
CA ALA A 386 -1.77 29.07 -5.91
C ALA A 386 -1.85 27.54 -5.85
N LEU A 387 -2.78 27.01 -5.07
CA LEU A 387 -3.05 25.56 -5.01
C LEU A 387 -3.56 25.01 -6.34
N VAL A 388 -4.47 25.73 -7.02
CA VAL A 388 -5.00 25.31 -8.32
C VAL A 388 -3.90 25.26 -9.39
N ARG A 389 -3.09 26.30 -9.51
CA ARG A 389 -1.96 26.34 -10.48
C ARG A 389 -0.96 25.20 -10.20
N ARG A 390 -0.66 24.94 -8.95
CA ARG A 390 0.23 23.84 -8.53
C ARG A 390 -0.35 22.47 -8.87
N GLU A 391 -1.65 22.29 -8.66
CA GLU A 391 -2.36 21.04 -9.02
C GLU A 391 -2.28 20.79 -10.53
N GLU A 392 -2.52 21.80 -11.36
CA GLU A 392 -2.39 21.69 -12.81
C GLU A 392 -0.96 21.34 -13.24
N GLU A 393 0.07 22.03 -12.72
CA GLU A 393 1.48 21.74 -13.03
C GLU A 393 1.87 20.31 -12.61
N LEU A 394 1.40 19.84 -11.45
CA LEU A 394 1.63 18.47 -11.00
C LEU A 394 0.96 17.45 -11.92
N LEU A 395 -0.29 17.68 -12.31
CA LEU A 395 -1.04 16.77 -13.18
C LEU A 395 -0.40 16.68 -14.57
N ASP A 396 0.05 17.79 -15.13
CA ASP A 396 0.73 17.83 -16.42
C ASP A 396 2.02 17.00 -16.38
N ILE A 397 2.84 17.18 -15.38
CA ILE A 397 4.10 16.42 -15.21
C ILE A 397 3.84 14.94 -14.94
N ILE A 398 2.85 14.61 -14.11
CA ILE A 398 2.42 13.23 -13.86
C ILE A 398 1.97 12.59 -15.19
N GLY A 399 1.14 13.30 -15.96
CA GLY A 399 0.65 12.84 -17.25
C GLY A 399 1.77 12.56 -18.25
N VAL A 400 2.75 13.48 -18.36
CA VAL A 400 3.93 13.30 -19.22
C VAL A 400 4.76 12.09 -18.76
N ALA A 401 4.98 11.91 -17.45
CA ALA A 401 5.73 10.80 -16.93
C ALA A 401 5.02 9.46 -17.19
N VAL A 402 3.69 9.41 -16.98
CA VAL A 402 2.87 8.20 -17.22
C VAL A 402 2.87 7.84 -18.70
N LYS A 403 2.74 8.79 -19.60
CA LYS A 403 2.77 8.56 -21.06
C LYS A 403 4.12 8.06 -21.58
N ARG A 404 5.21 8.34 -20.86
CA ARG A 404 6.55 7.82 -21.16
C ARG A 404 6.81 6.40 -20.61
N LYS A 405 5.87 5.79 -19.89
CA LYS A 405 6.02 4.45 -19.37
C LYS A 405 6.15 3.42 -20.49
N LYS A 406 7.20 2.61 -20.45
CA LYS A 406 7.45 1.57 -21.47
C LYS A 406 6.43 0.42 -21.36
N ALA A 407 6.20 -0.30 -22.46
CA ALA A 407 5.34 -1.50 -22.49
C ALA A 407 5.79 -2.55 -21.47
N LYS A 408 7.10 -2.79 -21.41
CA LYS A 408 7.74 -3.74 -20.47
C LYS A 408 9.08 -3.19 -19.99
N HIS A 409 9.55 -3.66 -18.84
CA HIS A 409 10.91 -3.40 -18.38
C HIS A 409 11.94 -4.15 -19.26
N ALA A 410 13.20 -3.81 -19.13
CA ALA A 410 14.32 -4.47 -19.78
C ALA A 410 14.39 -5.98 -19.46
N GLY A 411 14.97 -6.77 -20.32
CA GLY A 411 15.22 -8.19 -20.09
C GLY A 411 16.19 -8.45 -18.94
N MET A 412 16.26 -9.69 -18.46
CA MET A 412 17.11 -10.08 -17.32
C MET A 412 18.57 -9.67 -17.51
N GLY A 413 19.13 -9.87 -18.70
CA GLY A 413 20.52 -9.50 -19.02
C GLY A 413 20.77 -7.99 -18.89
N GLU A 414 19.86 -7.17 -19.43
CA GLU A 414 19.97 -5.71 -19.36
C GLU A 414 19.72 -5.18 -17.94
N LEU A 415 18.78 -5.79 -17.19
CA LEU A 415 18.47 -5.38 -15.82
C LEU A 415 19.68 -5.53 -14.89
N LYS A 416 20.52 -6.54 -15.11
CA LYS A 416 21.73 -6.78 -14.33
C LYS A 416 22.71 -5.60 -14.43
N ASP A 417 22.85 -5.01 -15.62
CA ASP A 417 23.82 -3.96 -15.91
C ASP A 417 23.21 -2.55 -15.81
N MET A 418 21.88 -2.47 -15.60
CA MET A 418 21.16 -1.21 -15.49
C MET A 418 21.35 -0.59 -14.11
N LYS A 419 21.84 0.66 -14.05
CA LYS A 419 21.82 1.43 -12.81
C LYS A 419 20.38 1.59 -12.32
N ASN A 420 20.14 1.28 -11.05
CA ASN A 420 18.88 1.44 -10.37
C ASN A 420 19.15 1.91 -8.95
N ARG A 421 18.24 2.65 -8.33
CA ARG A 421 18.39 2.99 -6.91
C ARG A 421 18.43 1.71 -6.05
N PRO A 422 19.15 1.70 -4.91
CA PRO A 422 18.95 0.68 -3.87
C PRO A 422 17.48 0.51 -3.52
N MET A 423 17.04 -0.72 -3.29
CA MET A 423 15.62 -1.04 -3.09
C MET A 423 14.98 -0.21 -1.96
N ILE A 424 15.73 0.04 -0.89
CA ILE A 424 15.27 0.85 0.26
C ILE A 424 14.88 2.28 -0.13
N LEU A 425 15.55 2.87 -1.11
CA LEU A 425 15.27 4.24 -1.59
C LEU A 425 14.12 4.32 -2.60
N ILE A 426 13.71 3.16 -3.17
CA ILE A 426 12.56 3.09 -4.08
C ILE A 426 11.26 2.83 -3.31
N GLY A 427 11.36 2.27 -2.14
CA GLY A 427 10.21 1.85 -1.34
C GLY A 427 9.69 0.48 -1.77
N GLY A 428 10.50 -0.53 -1.57
CA GLY A 428 10.36 -1.99 -1.60
C GLY A 428 9.18 -2.64 -2.28
#